data_136621026fa73ccf487ffd0b60c1c052
#
_entry.id   136621026fa73ccf487ffd0b60c1c052
#
_cell.length_a   1.000
_cell.length_b   1.000
_cell.length_c   1.000
_cell.angle_alpha   90.00
_cell.angle_beta   90.00
_cell.angle_gamma   90.00
#
_symmetry.space_group_name_H-M   'P 1'
#
loop_
_entity.id
_entity.type
_entity.pdbx_description
1 polymer ?
#
loop_
_entity_poly.entity_id
_entity_poly.type
_entity_poly.pdbx_seq_one_letter_code
_entity_poly.pdbx_strand_id
1 'polypeptide(L)'
;MTSKLCQQLGIEFPLFAFSHCRDVVAAVSKAGGFGVLGATAFNPEQLAIELDWIDAHVDGKPYGLDVLIPENMAVKSEKDLTSKKLAERIPQGHKDFVDQLLKAHGVEGAGDHARARSDDAPPPFWPEEAMELLEVAFKHPIKMIINALGVPPPAMIQMGRNHGVPVAALAGAKEHALRLAAAGVDIIVAQGGE
;
A
#
# COMPACT_ATOMS: atom_id res chain seq x y z
N MET A 1 -6.01 6.04 26.52
CA MET A 1 -4.95 5.03 26.90
C MET A 1 -3.86 5.08 25.83
N THR A 2 -2.68 5.54 26.18
CA THR A 2 -1.54 5.59 25.28
C THR A 2 -0.77 4.28 25.38
N SER A 3 -0.79 3.47 24.31
CA SER A 3 0.02 2.26 24.21
C SER A 3 1.48 2.61 23.88
N LYS A 4 2.41 1.65 24.07
CA LYS A 4 3.81 1.83 23.63
C LYS A 4 3.89 2.14 22.13
N LEU A 5 3.02 1.52 21.33
CA LEU A 5 2.94 1.76 19.88
C LEU A 5 2.52 3.21 19.57
N CYS A 6 1.54 3.76 20.30
CA CYS A 6 1.16 5.15 20.14
C CYS A 6 2.33 6.11 20.42
N GLN A 7 3.10 5.85 21.47
CA GLN A 7 4.28 6.65 21.80
C GLN A 7 5.36 6.55 20.73
N GLN A 8 5.61 5.34 20.22
CA GLN A 8 6.59 5.08 19.17
C GLN A 8 6.23 5.78 17.87
N LEU A 9 4.97 5.76 17.47
CA LEU A 9 4.48 6.35 16.22
C LEU A 9 4.07 7.83 16.36
N GLY A 10 4.01 8.36 17.58
CA GLY A 10 3.62 9.76 17.82
C GLY A 10 2.13 10.05 17.63
N ILE A 11 1.26 9.07 17.87
CA ILE A 11 -0.21 9.17 17.74
C ILE A 11 -0.90 9.29 19.11
N GLU A 12 -2.06 9.93 19.13
CA GLU A 12 -2.81 10.19 20.36
C GLU A 12 -3.59 8.97 20.85
N PHE A 13 -4.10 8.16 19.91
CA PHE A 13 -4.84 6.94 20.18
C PHE A 13 -4.56 5.86 19.10
N PRO A 14 -4.73 4.56 19.44
CA PRO A 14 -4.31 3.45 18.59
C PRO A 14 -5.37 3.16 17.50
N LEU A 15 -5.58 4.12 16.61
CA LEU A 15 -6.45 3.96 15.46
C LEU A 15 -5.62 4.11 14.19
N PHE A 16 -5.68 3.09 13.34
CA PHE A 16 -5.05 3.07 12.03
C PHE A 16 -6.13 3.02 10.97
N ALA A 17 -5.99 3.82 9.92
CA ALA A 17 -6.92 3.82 8.80
C ALA A 17 -6.17 3.77 7.48
N PHE A 18 -6.45 2.74 6.69
CA PHE A 18 -5.94 2.58 5.34
C PHE A 18 -6.88 3.26 4.34
N SER A 19 -6.32 3.98 3.38
CA SER A 19 -7.08 4.58 2.27
C SER A 19 -6.20 4.79 1.04
N HIS A 20 -6.80 4.74 -0.14
CA HIS A 20 -6.19 5.21 -1.39
C HIS A 20 -6.38 6.72 -1.62
N CYS A 21 -7.11 7.42 -0.72
CA CYS A 21 -7.36 8.85 -0.81
C CYS A 21 -6.49 9.60 0.18
N ARG A 22 -5.62 10.48 -0.31
CA ARG A 22 -4.72 11.32 0.50
C ARG A 22 -5.47 12.18 1.53
N ASP A 23 -6.66 12.68 1.17
CA ASP A 23 -7.51 13.48 2.08
C ASP A 23 -7.90 12.70 3.32
N VAL A 24 -8.27 11.42 3.16
CA VAL A 24 -8.62 10.53 4.28
C VAL A 24 -7.40 10.28 5.16
N VAL A 25 -6.24 10.02 4.55
CA VAL A 25 -4.97 9.81 5.27
C VAL A 25 -4.64 11.03 6.12
N ALA A 26 -4.65 12.22 5.53
CA ALA A 26 -4.38 13.47 6.23
C ALA A 26 -5.41 13.73 7.35
N ALA A 27 -6.71 13.53 7.09
CA ALA A 27 -7.76 13.73 8.07
C ALA A 27 -7.63 12.82 9.30
N VAL A 28 -7.34 11.54 9.09
CA VAL A 28 -7.13 10.57 10.18
C VAL A 28 -5.91 10.93 11.01
N SER A 29 -4.79 11.27 10.37
CA SER A 29 -3.56 11.67 11.05
C SER A 29 -3.76 12.97 11.85
N LYS A 30 -4.41 13.98 11.29
CA LYS A 30 -4.76 15.24 11.98
C LYS A 30 -5.68 15.01 13.16
N ALA A 31 -6.59 14.06 13.08
CA ALA A 31 -7.48 13.70 14.19
C ALA A 31 -6.76 12.94 15.34
N GLY A 32 -5.47 12.63 15.23
CA GLY A 32 -4.67 11.98 16.26
C GLY A 32 -4.51 10.47 16.09
N GLY A 33 -5.05 9.89 15.00
CA GLY A 33 -4.83 8.51 14.58
C GLY A 33 -3.60 8.38 13.67
N PHE A 34 -3.54 7.31 12.91
CA PHE A 34 -2.48 7.02 11.95
C PHE A 34 -3.08 6.68 10.57
N GLY A 35 -3.01 7.62 9.64
CA GLY A 35 -3.41 7.40 8.27
C GLY A 35 -2.37 6.61 7.48
N VAL A 36 -2.80 5.70 6.63
CA VAL A 36 -1.94 4.88 5.76
C VAL A 36 -2.40 5.03 4.32
N LEU A 37 -1.52 5.52 3.45
CA LEU A 37 -1.79 5.62 2.02
C LEU A 37 -1.47 4.30 1.32
N GLY A 38 -2.41 3.76 0.55
CA GLY A 38 -2.17 2.62 -0.34
C GLY A 38 -1.51 3.07 -1.64
N ALA A 39 -0.26 2.63 -1.88
CA ALA A 39 0.55 3.08 -3.01
C ALA A 39 0.30 2.32 -4.32
N THR A 40 -0.44 1.21 -4.29
CA THR A 40 -0.54 0.26 -5.43
C THR A 40 -1.11 0.88 -6.71
N ALA A 41 -1.92 1.94 -6.59
CA ALA A 41 -2.54 2.59 -7.74
C ALA A 41 -1.62 3.60 -8.45
N PHE A 42 -0.50 3.98 -7.84
CA PHE A 42 0.36 5.07 -8.30
C PHE A 42 1.61 4.54 -9.00
N ASN A 43 2.08 5.27 -10.00
CA ASN A 43 3.47 5.19 -10.44
C ASN A 43 4.35 6.09 -9.54
N PRO A 44 5.70 6.04 -9.64
CA PRO A 44 6.60 6.81 -8.79
C PRO A 44 6.34 8.32 -8.80
N GLU A 45 6.08 8.92 -9.97
CA GLU A 45 5.81 10.36 -10.09
C GLU A 45 4.49 10.75 -9.43
N GLN A 46 3.46 9.93 -9.63
CA GLN A 46 2.15 10.14 -9.01
C GLN A 46 2.22 9.98 -7.50
N LEU A 47 2.95 8.96 -7.02
CA LEU A 47 3.15 8.76 -5.58
C LEU A 47 3.83 9.96 -4.95
N ALA A 48 4.85 10.53 -5.59
CA ALA A 48 5.51 11.74 -5.11
C ALA A 48 4.53 12.90 -4.95
N ILE A 49 3.66 13.13 -5.95
CA ILE A 49 2.61 14.18 -5.88
C ILE A 49 1.65 13.95 -4.71
N GLU A 50 1.22 12.70 -4.49
CA GLU A 50 0.32 12.36 -3.38
C GLU A 50 0.98 12.57 -2.02
N LEU A 51 2.25 12.17 -1.88
CA LEU A 51 3.01 12.33 -0.63
C LEU A 51 3.36 13.79 -0.36
N ASP A 52 3.76 14.58 -1.36
CA ASP A 52 3.97 16.02 -1.23
C ASP A 52 2.69 16.73 -0.73
N TRP A 53 1.55 16.31 -1.26
CA TRP A 53 0.27 16.86 -0.82
C TRP A 53 -0.04 16.47 0.63
N ILE A 54 0.19 15.20 1.03
CA ILE A 54 -0.01 14.77 2.42
C ILE A 54 0.92 15.56 3.35
N ASP A 55 2.19 15.70 3.02
CA ASP A 55 3.18 16.45 3.81
C ASP A 55 2.73 17.89 4.06
N ALA A 56 2.15 18.52 3.04
CA ALA A 56 1.63 19.89 3.14
C ALA A 56 0.33 20.01 3.97
N HIS A 57 -0.43 18.92 4.12
CA HIS A 57 -1.78 18.97 4.70
C HIS A 57 -1.94 18.18 6.00
N VAL A 58 -0.94 17.43 6.43
CA VAL A 58 -1.02 16.58 7.64
C VAL A 58 -0.64 17.31 8.94
N ASP A 59 -0.28 18.58 8.85
CA ASP A 59 0.12 19.45 9.99
C ASP A 59 1.24 18.82 10.84
N GLY A 60 2.21 18.15 10.20
CA GLY A 60 3.32 17.46 10.85
C GLY A 60 2.93 16.21 11.66
N LYS A 61 1.69 15.75 11.56
CA LYS A 61 1.24 14.49 12.18
C LYS A 61 1.78 13.27 11.43
N PRO A 62 1.97 12.14 12.12
CA PRO A 62 2.54 10.94 11.53
C PRO A 62 1.55 10.26 10.57
N TYR A 63 2.09 9.70 9.49
CA TYR A 63 1.37 8.85 8.55
C TYR A 63 2.29 7.75 8.01
N GLY A 64 1.71 6.77 7.33
CA GLY A 64 2.43 5.64 6.74
C GLY A 64 2.03 5.36 5.30
N LEU A 65 2.76 4.45 4.70
CA LEU A 65 2.53 3.99 3.34
C LEU A 65 2.40 2.47 3.30
N ASP A 66 1.48 1.96 2.50
CA ASP A 66 1.35 0.53 2.20
C ASP A 66 1.72 0.27 0.74
N VAL A 67 2.61 -0.71 0.56
CA VAL A 67 3.03 -1.22 -0.75
C VAL A 67 2.64 -2.68 -0.89
N LEU A 68 2.46 -3.16 -2.12
CA LEU A 68 2.18 -4.56 -2.39
C LEU A 68 3.41 -5.21 -3.04
N ILE A 69 4.14 -5.99 -2.27
CA ILE A 69 5.27 -6.79 -2.78
C ILE A 69 4.99 -8.26 -2.44
N PRO A 70 4.41 -9.03 -3.36
CA PRO A 70 4.04 -10.42 -3.10
C PRO A 70 5.28 -11.29 -2.83
N GLU A 71 5.24 -12.08 -1.75
CA GLU A 71 6.26 -13.09 -1.45
C GLU A 71 6.31 -14.15 -2.55
N ASN A 72 5.13 -14.59 -3.01
CA ASN A 72 4.98 -15.59 -4.05
C ASN A 72 4.11 -15.07 -5.20
N MET A 73 4.65 -15.08 -6.40
CA MET A 73 3.92 -14.73 -7.62
C MET A 73 3.91 -15.93 -8.58
N ALA A 74 2.72 -16.42 -8.90
CA ALA A 74 2.54 -17.47 -9.89
C ALA A 74 3.06 -17.08 -11.29
N VAL A 75 3.15 -15.79 -11.56
CA VAL A 75 3.57 -15.20 -12.83
C VAL A 75 5.01 -14.67 -12.85
N LYS A 76 5.80 -14.96 -11.82
CA LYS A 76 7.19 -14.45 -11.67
C LYS A 76 8.12 -14.82 -12.84
N SER A 77 7.79 -15.90 -13.58
CA SER A 77 8.53 -16.34 -14.75
C SER A 77 8.16 -15.59 -16.04
N GLU A 78 7.11 -14.79 -16.04
CA GLU A 78 6.61 -14.09 -17.22
C GLU A 78 7.21 -12.68 -17.30
N LYS A 79 8.43 -12.58 -17.84
CA LYS A 79 9.17 -11.30 -17.93
C LYS A 79 8.49 -10.20 -18.75
N ASP A 80 7.59 -10.58 -19.67
CA ASP A 80 6.88 -9.65 -20.57
C ASP A 80 5.43 -9.38 -20.13
N LEU A 81 5.09 -9.63 -18.87
CA LEU A 81 3.74 -9.39 -18.36
C LEU A 81 3.52 -7.88 -18.20
N THR A 82 2.51 -7.36 -18.93
CA THR A 82 2.05 -5.98 -18.79
C THR A 82 0.70 -5.92 -18.11
N SER A 83 0.31 -4.74 -17.63
CA SER A 83 -1.02 -4.49 -17.06
C SER A 83 -2.13 -4.87 -18.04
N LYS A 84 -1.95 -4.60 -19.33
CA LYS A 84 -2.87 -4.99 -20.40
C LYS A 84 -3.00 -6.50 -20.52
N LYS A 85 -1.89 -7.23 -20.63
CA LYS A 85 -1.90 -8.71 -20.71
C LYS A 85 -2.56 -9.35 -19.48
N LEU A 86 -2.38 -8.75 -18.31
CA LEU A 86 -3.04 -9.19 -17.09
C LEU A 86 -4.56 -8.95 -17.15
N ALA A 87 -4.97 -7.77 -17.60
CA ALA A 87 -6.39 -7.42 -17.77
C ALA A 87 -7.10 -8.29 -18.82
N GLU A 88 -6.39 -8.73 -19.87
CA GLU A 88 -6.91 -9.67 -20.89
C GLU A 88 -7.23 -11.05 -20.30
N ARG A 89 -6.59 -11.45 -19.18
CA ARG A 89 -6.87 -12.73 -18.49
C ARG A 89 -8.14 -12.71 -17.65
N ILE A 90 -8.70 -11.53 -17.38
CA ILE A 90 -9.97 -11.42 -16.66
C ILE A 90 -11.09 -11.91 -17.56
N PRO A 91 -11.88 -12.92 -17.13
CA PRO A 91 -12.98 -13.44 -17.94
C PRO A 91 -13.98 -12.33 -18.31
N GLN A 92 -14.46 -12.36 -19.56
CA GLN A 92 -15.38 -11.31 -20.05
C GLN A 92 -16.62 -11.17 -19.18
N GLY A 93 -17.19 -12.28 -18.68
CA GLY A 93 -18.35 -12.22 -17.78
C GLY A 93 -18.13 -11.41 -16.50
N HIS A 94 -16.89 -11.34 -15.98
CA HIS A 94 -16.59 -10.48 -14.81
C HIS A 94 -16.59 -9.00 -15.20
N LYS A 95 -16.06 -8.67 -16.39
CA LYS A 95 -16.07 -7.30 -16.92
C LYS A 95 -17.52 -6.85 -17.17
N ASP A 96 -18.32 -7.69 -17.83
CA ASP A 96 -19.72 -7.40 -18.13
C ASP A 96 -20.54 -7.22 -16.83
N PHE A 97 -20.26 -7.99 -15.78
CA PHE A 97 -20.92 -7.86 -14.49
C PHE A 97 -20.60 -6.50 -13.85
N VAL A 98 -19.32 -6.10 -13.84
CA VAL A 98 -18.91 -4.78 -13.29
C VAL A 98 -19.56 -3.66 -14.06
N ASP A 99 -19.56 -3.70 -15.40
CA ASP A 99 -20.17 -2.69 -16.27
C ASP A 99 -21.68 -2.56 -16.01
N GLN A 100 -22.38 -3.69 -15.87
CA GLN A 100 -23.80 -3.72 -15.54
C GLN A 100 -24.07 -3.11 -14.16
N LEU A 101 -23.24 -3.44 -13.15
CA LEU A 101 -23.35 -2.91 -11.80
C LEU A 101 -23.16 -1.38 -11.79
N LEU A 102 -22.10 -0.89 -12.41
CA LEU A 102 -21.83 0.54 -12.51
C LEU A 102 -22.96 1.29 -13.20
N LYS A 103 -23.44 0.76 -14.33
CA LYS A 103 -24.56 1.33 -15.07
C LYS A 103 -25.86 1.34 -14.26
N ALA A 104 -26.16 0.28 -13.51
CA ALA A 104 -27.34 0.21 -12.66
C ALA A 104 -27.34 1.25 -11.52
N HIS A 105 -26.13 1.69 -11.10
CA HIS A 105 -25.94 2.72 -10.08
C HIS A 105 -25.66 4.12 -10.64
N GLY A 106 -25.80 4.33 -11.95
CA GLY A 106 -25.60 5.63 -12.59
C GLY A 106 -24.14 6.11 -12.56
N VAL A 107 -23.18 5.21 -12.42
CA VAL A 107 -21.75 5.54 -12.45
C VAL A 107 -21.27 5.39 -13.89
N GLU A 108 -21.13 6.53 -14.58
CA GLU A 108 -20.59 6.59 -15.94
C GLU A 108 -19.09 6.92 -15.91
N GLY A 109 -18.32 6.34 -16.84
CA GLY A 109 -16.91 6.69 -17.04
C GLY A 109 -15.93 6.23 -15.95
N ALA A 110 -16.34 5.36 -15.04
CA ALA A 110 -15.44 4.85 -13.99
C ALA A 110 -14.19 4.15 -14.53
N GLY A 111 -14.21 3.67 -15.77
CA GLY A 111 -13.08 3.04 -16.45
C GLY A 111 -11.95 3.99 -16.84
N ASP A 112 -12.24 5.27 -17.06
CA ASP A 112 -11.24 6.23 -17.55
C ASP A 112 -10.39 6.83 -16.41
N HIS A 113 -10.93 6.93 -15.20
CA HIS A 113 -10.20 7.46 -14.04
C HIS A 113 -9.26 6.44 -13.38
N ALA A 114 -9.48 5.14 -13.61
CA ALA A 114 -8.62 4.08 -13.06
C ALA A 114 -7.31 3.88 -13.85
N ARG A 115 -7.12 4.54 -14.99
CA ARG A 115 -5.95 4.36 -15.87
C ARG A 115 -4.86 5.38 -15.62
N ALA A 116 -4.41 5.48 -14.38
CA ALA A 116 -3.22 6.27 -14.06
C ALA A 116 -1.91 5.61 -14.59
N ARG A 117 -1.95 4.33 -14.98
CA ARG A 117 -0.80 3.59 -15.50
C ARG A 117 -0.99 3.26 -16.99
N SER A 118 0.12 3.28 -17.74
CA SER A 118 0.13 2.84 -19.14
C SER A 118 -0.28 1.36 -19.25
N ASP A 119 -1.05 1.01 -20.28
CA ASP A 119 -1.41 -0.40 -20.58
C ASP A 119 -0.18 -1.30 -20.77
N ASP A 120 0.93 -0.73 -21.25
CA ASP A 120 2.20 -1.44 -21.48
C ASP A 120 3.12 -1.43 -20.25
N ALA A 121 2.75 -0.72 -19.17
CA ALA A 121 3.52 -0.72 -17.93
C ALA A 121 3.47 -2.09 -17.23
N PRO A 122 4.55 -2.47 -16.51
CA PRO A 122 4.52 -3.63 -15.63
C PRO A 122 3.40 -3.52 -14.59
N PRO A 123 2.89 -4.64 -14.06
CA PRO A 123 1.92 -4.59 -12.96
C PRO A 123 2.51 -3.87 -11.73
N PRO A 124 1.71 -3.13 -10.97
CA PRO A 124 2.18 -2.29 -9.85
C PRO A 124 2.77 -3.07 -8.67
N PHE A 125 2.56 -4.37 -8.63
CA PHE A 125 3.10 -5.29 -7.62
C PHE A 125 4.37 -6.02 -8.13
N TRP A 126 4.93 -5.62 -9.28
CA TRP A 126 6.20 -6.16 -9.75
C TRP A 126 7.34 -5.70 -8.83
N PRO A 127 8.30 -6.57 -8.47
CA PRO A 127 9.33 -6.23 -7.49
C PRO A 127 10.13 -4.97 -7.84
N GLU A 128 10.45 -4.77 -9.11
CA GLU A 128 11.19 -3.61 -9.61
C GLU A 128 10.38 -2.32 -9.41
N GLU A 129 9.10 -2.32 -9.82
CA GLU A 129 8.19 -1.19 -9.65
C GLU A 129 7.97 -0.85 -8.16
N ALA A 130 7.79 -1.88 -7.34
CA ALA A 130 7.60 -1.69 -5.92
C ALA A 130 8.85 -1.11 -5.23
N MET A 131 10.06 -1.44 -5.71
CA MET A 131 11.30 -0.84 -5.19
C MET A 131 11.40 0.64 -5.54
N GLU A 132 10.99 1.06 -6.73
CA GLU A 132 10.94 2.48 -7.10
C GLU A 132 9.94 3.26 -6.21
N LEU A 133 8.77 2.66 -5.89
CA LEU A 133 7.82 3.26 -4.96
C LEU A 133 8.42 3.40 -3.54
N LEU A 134 9.21 2.43 -3.07
CA LEU A 134 9.91 2.52 -1.79
C LEU A 134 10.93 3.67 -1.80
N GLU A 135 11.70 3.83 -2.88
CA GLU A 135 12.66 4.93 -3.00
C GLU A 135 11.98 6.31 -2.94
N VAL A 136 10.79 6.44 -3.52
CA VAL A 136 9.97 7.66 -3.37
C VAL A 136 9.52 7.82 -1.93
N ALA A 137 8.91 6.78 -1.35
CA ALA A 137 8.36 6.81 0.00
C ALA A 137 9.37 7.28 1.06
N PHE A 138 10.60 6.78 1.01
CA PHE A 138 11.64 7.13 1.98
C PHE A 138 12.26 8.52 1.79
N LYS A 139 11.86 9.29 0.77
CA LYS A 139 12.17 10.72 0.66
C LYS A 139 11.21 11.59 1.48
N HIS A 140 10.08 11.03 1.93
CA HIS A 140 9.04 11.69 2.70
C HIS A 140 9.11 11.30 4.18
N PRO A 141 8.54 12.08 5.11
CA PRO A 141 8.65 11.84 6.55
C PRO A 141 7.70 10.76 7.07
N ILE A 142 7.51 9.69 6.31
CA ILE A 142 6.67 8.56 6.71
C ILE A 142 7.16 7.94 8.04
N LYS A 143 6.25 7.47 8.87
CA LYS A 143 6.54 6.87 10.18
C LYS A 143 6.30 5.36 10.24
N MET A 144 5.85 4.76 9.16
CA MET A 144 5.72 3.31 9.01
C MET A 144 5.58 2.97 7.52
N ILE A 145 6.20 1.87 7.11
CA ILE A 145 6.02 1.26 5.78
C ILE A 145 5.44 -0.13 5.94
N ILE A 146 4.42 -0.47 5.15
CA ILE A 146 3.67 -1.71 5.30
C ILE A 146 3.78 -2.55 4.03
N ASN A 147 3.86 -3.86 4.17
CA ASN A 147 3.64 -4.81 3.06
C ASN A 147 2.39 -5.66 3.34
N ALA A 148 1.37 -5.54 2.51
CA ALA A 148 0.12 -6.26 2.69
C ALA A 148 0.13 -7.70 2.16
N LEU A 149 1.16 -8.14 1.40
CA LEU A 149 1.19 -9.44 0.73
C LEU A 149 2.39 -10.31 1.13
N GLY A 150 2.35 -10.86 2.34
CA GLY A 150 3.33 -11.83 2.81
C GLY A 150 4.59 -11.20 3.43
N VAL A 151 5.70 -11.94 3.43
CA VAL A 151 6.95 -11.48 4.02
C VAL A 151 7.55 -10.37 3.18
N PRO A 152 7.83 -9.18 3.77
CA PRO A 152 8.50 -8.10 3.06
C PRO A 152 9.87 -8.56 2.54
N PRO A 153 10.30 -8.13 1.36
CA PRO A 153 11.64 -8.46 0.87
C PRO A 153 12.72 -7.90 1.80
N PRO A 154 13.88 -8.59 1.93
CA PRO A 154 14.97 -8.13 2.79
C PRO A 154 15.42 -6.69 2.49
N ALA A 155 15.36 -6.26 1.23
CA ALA A 155 15.68 -4.90 0.83
C ALA A 155 14.75 -3.86 1.50
N MET A 156 13.44 -4.11 1.54
CA MET A 156 12.47 -3.23 2.21
C MET A 156 12.76 -3.12 3.72
N ILE A 157 13.03 -4.25 4.38
CA ILE A 157 13.37 -4.28 5.81
C ILE A 157 14.66 -3.49 6.06
N GLN A 158 15.66 -3.66 5.20
CA GLN A 158 16.92 -2.92 5.32
C GLN A 158 16.74 -1.42 5.08
N MET A 159 15.93 -1.02 4.11
CA MET A 159 15.59 0.39 3.88
C MET A 159 14.87 1.00 5.10
N GLY A 160 13.89 0.30 5.66
CA GLY A 160 13.23 0.73 6.90
C GLY A 160 14.22 0.99 8.03
N ARG A 161 15.15 0.07 8.26
CA ARG A 161 16.22 0.22 9.27
C ARG A 161 17.13 1.41 9.00
N ASN A 162 17.56 1.60 7.75
CA ASN A 162 18.44 2.69 7.36
C ASN A 162 17.80 4.07 7.58
N HIS A 163 16.48 4.17 7.43
CA HIS A 163 15.73 5.41 7.59
C HIS A 163 15.08 5.54 8.99
N GLY A 164 15.24 4.54 9.86
CA GLY A 164 14.59 4.53 11.19
C GLY A 164 13.06 4.45 11.13
N VAL A 165 12.52 3.88 10.05
CA VAL A 165 11.09 3.70 9.81
C VAL A 165 10.73 2.24 10.04
N PRO A 166 9.85 1.91 10.98
CA PRO A 166 9.43 0.54 11.25
C PRO A 166 8.71 -0.06 10.04
N VAL A 167 9.00 -1.33 9.79
CA VAL A 167 8.36 -2.12 8.75
C VAL A 167 7.24 -2.94 9.37
N ALA A 168 6.05 -2.82 8.81
CA ALA A 168 4.88 -3.60 9.21
C ALA A 168 4.47 -4.59 8.11
N ALA A 169 3.78 -5.66 8.50
CA ALA A 169 3.18 -6.59 7.55
C ALA A 169 1.92 -7.24 8.11
N LEU A 170 1.03 -7.68 7.20
CA LEU A 170 -0.24 -8.31 7.53
C LEU A 170 -0.09 -9.82 7.72
N ALA A 171 -0.75 -10.35 8.74
CA ALA A 171 -0.77 -11.78 9.06
C ALA A 171 -2.21 -12.27 9.24
N GLY A 172 -2.69 -13.14 8.35
CA GLY A 172 -3.99 -13.80 8.44
C GLY A 172 -3.98 -15.13 9.22
N ALA A 173 -2.81 -15.56 9.72
CA ALA A 173 -2.65 -16.78 10.51
C ALA A 173 -1.44 -16.69 11.43
N LYS A 174 -1.41 -17.52 12.47
CA LYS A 174 -0.28 -17.60 13.42
C LYS A 174 1.04 -17.90 12.72
N GLU A 175 1.03 -18.83 11.78
CA GLU A 175 2.21 -19.25 11.02
C GLU A 175 2.78 -18.10 10.18
N HIS A 176 1.91 -17.23 9.65
CA HIS A 176 2.32 -16.01 8.94
C HIS A 176 3.02 -15.06 9.91
N ALA A 177 2.42 -14.80 11.08
CA ALA A 177 3.02 -13.92 12.09
C ALA A 177 4.40 -14.40 12.54
N LEU A 178 4.58 -15.71 12.74
CA LEU A 178 5.88 -16.29 13.10
C LEU A 178 6.95 -16.11 12.01
N ARG A 179 6.56 -16.24 10.72
CA ARG A 179 7.48 -16.00 9.60
C ARG A 179 7.86 -14.52 9.51
N LEU A 180 6.89 -13.61 9.67
CA LEU A 180 7.14 -12.18 9.70
C LEU A 180 8.10 -11.77 10.82
N ALA A 181 7.87 -12.27 12.02
CA ALA A 181 8.76 -12.04 13.17
C ALA A 181 10.19 -12.57 12.91
N ALA A 182 10.32 -13.77 12.36
CA ALA A 182 11.61 -14.36 12.00
C ALA A 182 12.35 -13.57 10.91
N ALA A 183 11.62 -12.93 9.99
CA ALA A 183 12.18 -12.06 8.96
C ALA A 183 12.63 -10.69 9.49
N GLY A 184 12.24 -10.34 10.73
CA GLY A 184 12.61 -9.06 11.35
C GLY A 184 11.65 -7.91 11.05
N VAL A 185 10.38 -8.23 10.83
CA VAL A 185 9.28 -7.23 10.75
C VAL A 185 9.04 -6.66 12.15
N ASP A 186 8.91 -5.34 12.24
CA ASP A 186 8.79 -4.62 13.52
C ASP A 186 7.36 -4.63 14.07
N ILE A 187 6.36 -4.58 13.18
CA ILE A 187 4.95 -4.49 13.55
C ILE A 187 4.16 -5.52 12.75
N ILE A 188 3.40 -6.36 13.45
CA ILE A 188 2.53 -7.37 12.83
C ILE A 188 1.08 -6.91 12.96
N VAL A 189 0.40 -6.78 11.82
CA VAL A 189 -1.03 -6.46 11.75
C VAL A 189 -1.81 -7.78 11.64
N ALA A 190 -2.52 -8.16 12.69
CA ALA A 190 -3.38 -9.34 12.66
C ALA A 190 -4.63 -9.05 11.83
N GLN A 191 -4.78 -9.78 10.75
CA GLN A 191 -5.94 -9.68 9.85
C GLN A 191 -6.93 -10.80 10.15
N GLY A 192 -8.21 -10.45 10.32
CA GLY A 192 -9.29 -11.44 10.42
C GLY A 192 -9.56 -12.12 9.09
N GLY A 193 -10.13 -13.33 9.12
CA GLY A 193 -10.72 -13.97 7.95
C GLY A 193 -12.20 -13.62 7.89
N GLU A 194 -12.66 -13.08 6.79
CA GLU A 194 -14.08 -12.83 6.51
C GLU A 194 -14.58 -13.75 5.41
#